data_d358266ce0fa31bd5253bce91dc2f531
#
_entry.id   d358266ce0fa31bd5253bce91dc2f531
#
_cell.length_a   1.000
_cell.length_b   1.000
_cell.length_c   1.000
_cell.angle_alpha   90.00
_cell.angle_beta   90.00
_cell.angle_gamma   90.00
#
_symmetry.space_group_name_H-M   'P 1'
#
loop_
_entity.id
_entity.type
_entity.pdbx_description
1 polymer ?
#
loop_
_entity_poly.entity_id
_entity_poly.type
_entity_poly.pdbx_seq_one_letter_code
_entity_poly.pdbx_strand_id
1 'polypeptide(L)'
;MKKINFIMPIALSIFSAVFAQEALKSTEEEYYDFLSLTGAAERPTLNYRTLSDSEWQITDEDHIWKGNNLGTKRILYELDATETNWFTSEIDRSVKLKLYGPEWFNSYNTKAPYGQNDGALWQGKGYNTSLTAGARLEAYGLELTFKPQISWSQNKEFELFDNSAYYTNKYAYIWGYGNDTGADAPQRFGDSSFWTFDWGDTEARYSWKKLTAGFGTQAIWLGPAFLNPMLHSNNAATYPKFDIGLRKTEIHIPHTGWNIGHIEGRIWTGYLTESKYFDNDSGNDHNLIHGFTFSYAPSFLPGFTVGLNRTCLVKSSKENLKYVIPVGNNTHVGEQGAGEDQKFSFTADYLFPSVGFEIYGEIGTDDYAPGGGFKGYQRYLTHTMTYTVGAKKSITISEEKKIYSELIFEWNNTEMSQNYQLVGGYSFGFHYQITQGYTNRGQWLGSGIGYGGNSQHLEYRIYYPKGSTFLCIGRNNPDNNYIYAKAINSNTNETEIKYSHAFKANYYFGATTTYFITKNFSATAGAAFDLIINPLYNIRNEDKETVGNDQINNWHFELALKYRL
;
A
#
# COMPACT_ATOMS: atom_id res chain seq x y z
N MET A 1 24.95 8.55 50.96
CA MET A 1 23.62 8.68 50.33
C MET A 1 23.40 10.16 49.96
N LYS A 2 23.68 10.55 48.72
CA LYS A 2 23.44 11.90 48.23
C LYS A 2 22.10 11.89 47.51
N LYS A 3 21.17 12.72 47.95
CA LYS A 3 19.88 12.95 47.30
C LYS A 3 20.15 13.68 45.97
N ILE A 4 19.75 13.06 44.87
CA ILE A 4 19.73 13.69 43.52
C ILE A 4 18.42 14.47 43.46
N ASN A 5 18.52 15.78 43.57
CA ASN A 5 17.40 16.70 43.25
C ASN A 5 17.31 16.84 41.74
N PHE A 6 16.25 16.32 41.15
CA PHE A 6 15.87 16.58 39.77
C PHE A 6 15.33 18.02 39.69
N ILE A 7 16.15 18.97 39.30
CA ILE A 7 15.72 20.29 38.86
C ILE A 7 15.68 20.22 37.32
N MET A 8 14.49 20.29 36.80
CA MET A 8 14.20 20.36 35.38
C MET A 8 14.34 21.81 34.90
N PRO A 9 15.35 22.18 34.11
CA PRO A 9 15.33 23.48 33.43
C PRO A 9 14.47 23.34 32.16
N ILE A 10 13.36 24.04 32.13
CA ILE A 10 12.62 24.35 30.89
C ILE A 10 13.45 25.39 30.14
N ALA A 11 14.29 24.96 29.24
CA ALA A 11 14.88 25.84 28.25
C ALA A 11 13.97 25.85 27.01
N LEU A 12 13.24 26.94 26.79
CA LEU A 12 12.64 27.28 25.50
C LEU A 12 13.78 27.53 24.52
N SER A 13 14.10 26.58 23.67
CA SER A 13 14.89 26.83 22.46
C SER A 13 13.93 26.97 21.28
N ILE A 14 13.81 28.19 20.82
CA ILE A 14 13.14 28.64 19.62
C ILE A 14 14.02 28.23 18.42
N PHE A 15 13.43 27.57 17.45
CA PHE A 15 13.89 26.97 16.21
C PHE A 15 14.02 25.42 16.27
N SER A 16 12.93 24.75 16.45
CA SER A 16 12.83 23.34 16.07
C SER A 16 11.98 23.24 14.81
N ALA A 17 12.59 22.81 13.71
CA ALA A 17 11.82 22.32 12.57
C ALA A 17 10.80 21.30 13.11
N VAL A 18 9.52 21.49 12.78
CA VAL A 18 8.47 20.57 13.22
C VAL A 18 8.54 19.34 12.33
N PHE A 19 8.96 18.23 12.92
CA PHE A 19 8.94 16.92 12.24
C PHE A 19 7.66 16.19 12.61
N ALA A 20 6.97 15.68 11.59
CA ALA A 20 5.73 14.95 11.75
C ALA A 20 5.87 13.53 11.21
N GLN A 21 5.33 12.55 11.95
CA GLN A 21 5.43 11.14 11.59
C GLN A 21 4.12 10.44 11.96
N GLU A 22 3.46 9.85 10.95
CA GLU A 22 2.21 9.11 11.12
C GLU A 22 2.19 7.86 10.23
N ALA A 23 1.31 6.93 10.57
CA ALA A 23 1.12 5.69 9.82
C ALA A 23 0.61 5.96 8.40
N LEU A 24 0.95 5.07 7.48
CA LEU A 24 0.46 5.10 6.10
C LEU A 24 -1.06 5.15 6.04
N LYS A 25 -1.59 5.98 5.15
CA LYS A 25 -3.03 6.18 4.91
C LYS A 25 -3.82 6.68 6.13
N SER A 26 -3.13 7.20 7.16
CA SER A 26 -3.81 7.94 8.22
C SER A 26 -4.24 9.33 7.73
N THR A 27 -5.31 9.88 8.31
CA THR A 27 -5.79 11.25 8.00
C THR A 27 -4.68 12.29 8.13
N GLU A 28 -3.76 12.09 9.08
CA GLU A 28 -2.65 13.01 9.31
C GLU A 28 -1.55 12.86 8.25
N GLU A 29 -1.22 11.66 7.86
CA GLU A 29 -0.22 11.41 6.81
C GLU A 29 -0.71 11.94 5.46
N GLU A 30 -1.98 11.73 5.14
CA GLU A 30 -2.60 12.27 3.94
C GLU A 30 -2.67 13.81 3.95
N TYR A 31 -2.86 14.41 5.12
CA TYR A 31 -2.76 15.88 5.25
C TYR A 31 -1.33 16.39 5.02
N TYR A 32 -0.31 15.67 5.48
CA TYR A 32 1.09 16.06 5.20
C TYR A 32 1.43 15.91 3.71
N ASP A 33 0.88 14.91 3.05
CA ASP A 33 1.02 14.78 1.59
C ASP A 33 0.36 15.97 0.86
N PHE A 34 -0.84 16.39 1.30
CA PHE A 34 -1.46 17.63 0.83
C PHE A 34 -0.58 18.86 1.08
N LEU A 35 0.05 18.98 2.25
CA LEU A 35 0.98 20.09 2.51
C LEU A 35 2.19 20.04 1.55
N SER A 36 2.68 18.86 1.20
CA SER A 36 3.76 18.75 0.20
C SER A 36 3.32 19.20 -1.20
N LEU A 37 2.07 18.89 -1.57
CA LEU A 37 1.47 19.35 -2.83
C LEU A 37 1.42 20.87 -2.93
N THR A 38 1.27 21.57 -1.81
CA THR A 38 1.25 23.05 -1.74
C THR A 38 2.60 23.68 -1.44
N GLY A 39 3.65 22.88 -1.25
CA GLY A 39 4.98 23.36 -0.88
C GLY A 39 5.15 23.73 0.60
N ALA A 40 4.17 23.41 1.44
CA ALA A 40 4.18 23.65 2.88
C ALA A 40 4.85 22.52 3.69
N ALA A 41 5.25 21.44 3.06
CA ALA A 41 6.01 20.35 3.64
C ALA A 41 6.94 19.68 2.62
N GLU A 42 8.02 19.04 3.08
CA GLU A 42 8.87 18.18 2.26
C GLU A 42 8.59 16.70 2.52
N ARG A 43 8.49 15.92 1.44
CA ARG A 43 8.36 14.46 1.51
C ARG A 43 9.64 13.83 2.04
N PRO A 44 9.56 12.95 3.05
CA PRO A 44 10.73 12.32 3.67
C PRO A 44 11.37 11.26 2.77
N THR A 45 10.62 10.68 1.84
CA THR A 45 11.01 9.56 0.98
C THR A 45 10.80 9.91 -0.49
N LEU A 46 11.44 9.16 -1.38
CA LEU A 46 11.23 9.26 -2.82
C LEU A 46 10.22 8.22 -3.32
N ASN A 47 10.35 6.97 -2.86
CA ASN A 47 9.55 5.86 -3.39
C ASN A 47 9.21 4.79 -2.33
N TYR A 48 10.05 4.60 -1.32
CA TYR A 48 9.87 3.61 -0.26
C TYR A 48 9.31 4.29 0.99
N ARG A 49 8.01 4.10 1.26
CA ARG A 49 7.34 4.70 2.41
C ARG A 49 7.06 3.65 3.47
N THR A 50 7.48 3.94 4.70
CA THR A 50 7.13 3.21 5.92
C THR A 50 6.94 4.20 7.04
N LEU A 51 6.38 3.78 8.17
CA LEU A 51 6.27 4.65 9.34
C LEU A 51 7.64 5.16 9.81
N SER A 52 8.68 4.33 9.77
CA SER A 52 10.04 4.70 10.19
C SER A 52 10.67 5.80 9.34
N ASP A 53 10.33 5.83 8.06
CA ASP A 53 10.92 6.73 7.08
C ASP A 53 10.00 7.91 6.74
N SER A 54 8.79 7.98 7.29
CA SER A 54 7.80 9.05 7.01
C SER A 54 7.95 10.25 7.95
N GLU A 55 9.15 10.79 8.07
CA GLU A 55 9.41 11.98 8.88
C GLU A 55 9.28 13.25 8.03
N TRP A 56 8.07 13.77 7.94
CA TRP A 56 7.73 14.98 7.17
C TRP A 56 8.36 16.22 7.79
N GLN A 57 8.98 17.04 6.96
CA GLN A 57 9.49 18.36 7.36
C GLN A 57 8.45 19.42 6.99
N ILE A 58 7.82 20.01 8.00
CA ILE A 58 6.84 21.08 7.81
C ILE A 58 7.59 22.39 7.63
N THR A 59 7.46 23.02 6.46
CA THR A 59 8.12 24.29 6.10
C THR A 59 7.24 25.49 6.39
N ASP A 60 5.91 25.31 6.40
CA ASP A 60 4.94 26.33 6.80
C ASP A 60 4.43 26.07 8.21
N GLU A 61 5.00 26.78 9.18
CA GLU A 61 4.59 26.69 10.58
C GLU A 61 3.16 27.20 10.84
N ASP A 62 2.54 27.91 9.91
CA ASP A 62 1.17 28.45 10.05
C ASP A 62 0.11 27.59 9.36
N HIS A 63 0.43 26.34 9.03
CA HIS A 63 -0.53 25.40 8.43
C HIS A 63 -1.80 25.23 9.29
N ILE A 64 -2.94 24.88 8.64
CA ILE A 64 -4.27 24.96 9.27
C ILE A 64 -4.47 24.04 10.49
N TRP A 65 -3.71 22.95 10.59
CA TRP A 65 -3.82 22.00 11.71
C TRP A 65 -2.72 22.11 12.75
N LYS A 66 -1.89 23.13 12.70
CA LYS A 66 -0.77 23.32 13.64
C LYS A 66 -1.18 23.33 15.13
N GLY A 67 -2.42 23.72 15.42
CA GLY A 67 -2.96 23.74 16.78
C GLY A 67 -3.40 22.38 17.31
N ASN A 68 -3.38 21.35 16.48
CA ASN A 68 -3.72 19.99 16.85
C ASN A 68 -2.44 19.20 17.15
N ASN A 69 -2.54 18.17 17.98
CA ASN A 69 -1.39 17.38 18.43
C ASN A 69 -1.03 16.30 17.40
N LEU A 70 -0.70 16.73 16.15
CA LEU A 70 -0.43 15.85 15.03
C LEU A 70 1.04 15.51 14.94
N GLY A 71 1.36 14.23 14.76
CA GLY A 71 2.66 13.73 14.32
C GLY A 71 3.87 14.08 15.20
N THR A 72 3.71 14.90 16.22
CA THR A 72 4.81 15.53 16.95
C THR A 72 5.51 14.56 17.90
N LYS A 73 6.84 14.49 17.78
CA LYS A 73 7.68 13.79 18.74
C LYS A 73 7.98 14.68 19.95
N ARG A 74 7.98 14.09 21.14
CA ARG A 74 8.38 14.77 22.37
C ARG A 74 9.84 14.46 22.67
N ILE A 75 10.65 15.49 22.85
CA ILE A 75 12.03 15.34 23.33
C ILE A 75 11.95 15.06 24.82
N LEU A 76 12.39 13.87 25.25
CA LEU A 76 12.45 13.49 26.64
C LEU A 76 13.78 13.90 27.29
N TYR A 77 14.84 13.89 26.52
CA TYR A 77 16.19 14.18 26.96
C TYR A 77 17.05 14.60 25.78
N GLU A 78 17.88 15.60 25.97
CA GLU A 78 18.86 16.07 25.01
C GLU A 78 20.25 16.06 25.67
N LEU A 79 21.21 15.39 25.04
CA LEU A 79 22.58 15.36 25.51
C LEU A 79 23.38 16.53 24.93
N ASP A 80 23.97 17.33 25.81
CA ASP A 80 25.00 18.31 25.42
C ASP A 80 26.21 17.56 24.84
N ALA A 81 26.39 17.72 23.55
CA ALA A 81 27.46 17.05 22.81
C ALA A 81 28.74 17.88 22.85
N THR A 82 29.53 17.74 23.87
CA THR A 82 30.84 18.42 23.98
C THR A 82 31.94 17.74 23.14
N GLU A 83 31.81 16.46 22.82
CA GLU A 83 32.78 15.73 22.01
C GLU A 83 32.10 14.89 20.93
N THR A 84 32.37 15.21 19.67
CA THR A 84 31.94 14.43 18.52
C THR A 84 33.16 13.81 17.83
N ASN A 85 33.09 12.53 17.53
CA ASN A 85 34.03 11.85 16.64
C ASN A 85 33.32 11.55 15.30
N TRP A 86 34.06 11.06 14.31
CA TRP A 86 33.53 10.73 13.00
C TRP A 86 32.27 9.80 13.05
N PHE A 87 32.22 8.89 14.01
CA PHE A 87 31.09 7.97 14.15
C PHE A 87 29.86 8.64 14.77
N THR A 88 30.06 9.49 15.77
CA THR A 88 28.99 10.12 16.54
C THR A 88 28.54 11.48 16.04
N SER A 89 29.26 12.08 15.10
CA SER A 89 29.01 13.46 14.62
C SER A 89 27.64 13.69 14.00
N GLU A 90 27.05 12.63 13.40
CA GLU A 90 25.77 12.72 12.70
C GLU A 90 24.68 11.85 13.35
N ILE A 91 24.91 11.29 14.54
CA ILE A 91 23.89 10.58 15.29
C ILE A 91 23.08 11.61 16.11
N ASP A 92 21.76 11.59 15.95
CA ASP A 92 20.87 12.35 16.82
C ASP A 92 20.99 11.81 18.25
N ARG A 93 21.43 12.66 19.17
CA ARG A 93 21.67 12.30 20.57
C ARG A 93 20.50 12.61 21.49
N SER A 94 19.42 13.09 20.94
CA SER A 94 18.17 13.29 21.70
C SER A 94 17.48 11.94 21.91
N VAL A 95 16.76 11.85 23.03
CA VAL A 95 15.81 10.77 23.26
C VAL A 95 14.42 11.32 22.99
N LYS A 96 13.75 10.77 21.99
CA LYS A 96 12.43 11.22 21.53
C LYS A 96 11.40 10.13 21.71
N LEU A 97 10.19 10.52 22.07
CA LEU A 97 9.04 9.63 22.19
C LEU A 97 7.89 10.17 21.33
N LYS A 98 7.30 9.30 20.53
CA LYS A 98 6.03 9.51 19.84
C LYS A 98 5.03 8.46 20.30
N LEU A 99 3.80 8.89 20.60
CA LEU A 99 2.69 8.00 20.92
C LEU A 99 1.68 8.02 19.78
N TYR A 100 1.19 6.83 19.38
CA TYR A 100 0.21 6.63 18.32
C TYR A 100 -1.10 6.14 18.92
N GLY A 101 -2.18 6.86 18.69
CA GLY A 101 -3.50 6.47 19.16
C GLY A 101 -3.66 6.52 20.70
N PRO A 102 -4.62 5.77 21.27
CA PRO A 102 -5.40 4.71 20.61
C PRO A 102 -6.34 5.21 19.52
N GLU A 103 -6.53 4.37 18.52
CA GLU A 103 -7.50 4.54 17.46
C GLU A 103 -8.43 3.32 17.44
N TRP A 104 -9.72 3.57 17.57
CA TRP A 104 -10.76 2.55 17.51
C TRP A 104 -11.61 2.78 16.27
N PHE A 105 -11.44 1.91 15.29
CA PHE A 105 -12.16 1.91 14.02
C PHE A 105 -13.31 0.90 14.06
N ASN A 106 -14.43 1.25 13.46
CA ASN A 106 -15.61 0.43 13.33
C ASN A 106 -16.21 0.59 11.95
N SER A 107 -16.68 -0.49 11.34
CA SER A 107 -17.45 -0.42 10.10
C SER A 107 -18.60 -1.43 10.07
N TYR A 108 -19.54 -1.18 9.18
CA TYR A 108 -20.66 -2.08 8.93
C TYR A 108 -20.98 -2.14 7.43
N ASN A 109 -20.90 -3.34 6.87
CA ASN A 109 -21.23 -3.64 5.47
C ASN A 109 -22.56 -4.40 5.38
N THR A 110 -23.51 -3.89 4.62
CA THR A 110 -24.88 -4.43 4.64
C THR A 110 -25.05 -5.73 3.87
N LYS A 111 -24.39 -5.87 2.70
CA LYS A 111 -24.64 -6.98 1.76
C LYS A 111 -23.38 -7.70 1.30
N ALA A 112 -22.27 -7.00 1.08
CA ALA A 112 -21.02 -7.52 0.57
C ALA A 112 -19.83 -6.93 1.34
N PRO A 113 -18.64 -7.55 1.32
CA PRO A 113 -17.41 -6.93 1.82
C PRO A 113 -17.13 -5.59 1.12
N TYR A 114 -16.61 -4.63 1.87
CA TYR A 114 -16.18 -3.34 1.35
C TYR A 114 -15.06 -2.78 2.24
N GLY A 115 -13.91 -2.53 1.68
CA GLY A 115 -12.71 -2.01 2.35
C GLY A 115 -11.48 -2.23 1.49
N GLN A 116 -10.47 -1.38 1.64
CA GLN A 116 -9.21 -1.44 0.92
C GLN A 116 -8.12 -0.72 1.72
N ASN A 117 -6.91 -1.27 1.70
CA ASN A 117 -5.77 -0.69 2.43
C ASN A 117 -5.97 -0.65 3.96
N ASP A 118 -6.62 -1.67 4.52
CA ASP A 118 -7.01 -1.77 5.94
C ASP A 118 -6.07 -2.65 6.77
N GLY A 119 -4.93 -3.04 6.22
CA GLY A 119 -3.98 -3.95 6.87
C GLY A 119 -4.59 -5.32 7.15
N ALA A 120 -4.47 -5.76 8.39
CA ALA A 120 -4.98 -7.07 8.81
C ALA A 120 -6.49 -7.11 9.08
N LEU A 121 -7.21 -6.00 8.96
CA LEU A 121 -8.66 -5.97 9.12
C LEU A 121 -9.34 -6.46 7.85
N TRP A 122 -10.06 -7.57 7.94
CA TRP A 122 -11.01 -7.96 6.91
C TRP A 122 -12.35 -7.25 7.12
N GLN A 123 -12.70 -6.35 6.23
CA GLN A 123 -14.00 -5.65 6.25
C GLN A 123 -15.09 -6.47 5.52
N GLY A 124 -15.42 -7.64 6.08
CA GLY A 124 -16.45 -8.53 5.58
C GLY A 124 -17.85 -7.95 5.73
N LYS A 125 -18.86 -8.68 5.20
CA LYS A 125 -20.26 -8.34 5.45
C LYS A 125 -20.58 -8.38 6.94
N GLY A 126 -21.29 -7.39 7.44
CA GLY A 126 -21.63 -7.21 8.84
C GLY A 126 -20.73 -6.21 9.55
N TYR A 127 -20.62 -6.31 10.85
CA TYR A 127 -19.83 -5.43 11.70
C TYR A 127 -18.37 -5.84 11.75
N ASN A 128 -17.49 -4.88 11.63
CA ASN A 128 -16.04 -5.06 11.70
C ASN A 128 -15.44 -3.98 12.60
N THR A 129 -14.39 -4.31 13.34
CA THR A 129 -13.75 -3.35 14.24
C THR A 129 -12.26 -3.63 14.38
N SER A 130 -11.48 -2.59 14.59
CA SER A 130 -10.07 -2.71 14.94
C SER A 130 -9.67 -1.69 16.00
N LEU A 131 -8.68 -2.07 16.79
CA LEU A 131 -8.01 -1.20 17.76
C LEU A 131 -6.52 -1.19 17.47
N THR A 132 -5.97 -0.01 17.31
CA THR A 132 -4.55 0.22 17.08
C THR A 132 -4.02 1.23 18.09
N ALA A 133 -2.90 0.95 18.71
CA ALA A 133 -2.20 1.86 19.60
C ALA A 133 -0.70 1.54 19.59
N GLY A 134 0.14 2.53 19.89
CA GLY A 134 1.56 2.26 19.90
C GLY A 134 2.42 3.41 20.41
N ALA A 135 3.73 3.13 20.40
CA ALA A 135 4.75 4.10 20.76
C ALA A 135 6.00 3.87 19.90
N ARG A 136 6.73 4.95 19.69
CA ARG A 136 8.06 4.94 19.07
C ARG A 136 9.04 5.68 19.95
N LEU A 137 10.14 5.02 20.29
CA LEU A 137 11.27 5.56 21.02
C LEU A 137 12.45 5.69 20.06
N GLU A 138 13.04 6.87 20.01
CA GLU A 138 14.28 7.11 19.26
C GLU A 138 15.37 7.57 20.20
N ALA A 139 16.54 6.95 20.10
CA ALA A 139 17.70 7.29 20.93
C ALA A 139 18.99 6.85 20.23
N TYR A 140 19.92 7.77 19.98
CA TYR A 140 21.27 7.48 19.45
C TYR A 140 21.28 6.64 18.16
N GLY A 141 20.38 6.93 17.23
CA GLY A 141 20.21 6.17 16.00
C GLY A 141 19.41 4.88 16.13
N LEU A 142 19.10 4.45 17.35
CA LEU A 142 18.17 3.35 17.61
C LEU A 142 16.73 3.88 17.55
N GLU A 143 15.88 3.19 16.83
CA GLU A 143 14.48 3.48 16.64
C GLU A 143 13.67 2.21 16.97
N LEU A 144 12.87 2.28 18.02
CA LEU A 144 12.01 1.16 18.44
C LEU A 144 10.55 1.59 18.31
N THR A 145 9.83 0.92 17.44
CA THR A 145 8.39 1.13 17.24
C THR A 145 7.64 -0.12 17.66
N PHE A 146 6.60 0.05 18.46
CA PHE A 146 5.65 -0.98 18.81
C PHE A 146 4.24 -0.43 18.53
N LYS A 147 3.58 -0.92 17.47
CA LYS A 147 2.26 -0.42 17.04
C LYS A 147 1.43 -1.55 16.45
N PRO A 148 0.97 -2.50 17.29
CA PRO A 148 0.14 -3.62 16.88
C PRO A 148 -1.30 -3.19 16.57
N GLN A 149 -2.01 -4.08 15.85
CA GLN A 149 -3.43 -4.01 15.57
C GLN A 149 -4.13 -5.28 16.07
N ILE A 150 -5.26 -5.09 16.72
CA ILE A 150 -6.22 -6.16 17.01
C ILE A 150 -7.50 -5.85 16.24
N SER A 151 -8.04 -6.82 15.51
CA SER A 151 -9.26 -6.64 14.74
C SER A 151 -10.22 -7.82 14.92
N TRP A 152 -11.51 -7.53 14.72
CA TRP A 152 -12.56 -8.53 14.72
C TRP A 152 -13.51 -8.29 13.55
N SER A 153 -13.86 -9.37 12.84
CA SER A 153 -14.78 -9.33 11.71
C SER A 153 -15.96 -10.25 11.98
N GLN A 154 -17.15 -9.72 11.84
CA GLN A 154 -18.38 -10.52 11.97
C GLN A 154 -18.50 -11.56 10.86
N ASN A 155 -18.00 -11.24 9.66
CA ASN A 155 -17.90 -12.16 8.55
C ASN A 155 -19.22 -12.87 8.21
N LYS A 156 -20.32 -12.11 8.16
CA LYS A 156 -21.66 -12.65 7.83
C LYS A 156 -21.66 -13.32 6.46
N GLU A 157 -22.53 -14.31 6.31
CA GLU A 157 -22.71 -15.03 5.07
C GLU A 157 -23.21 -14.14 3.93
N PHE A 158 -22.66 -14.35 2.75
CA PHE A 158 -23.10 -13.83 1.46
C PHE A 158 -22.84 -14.88 0.39
N GLU A 159 -23.50 -14.75 -0.75
CA GLU A 159 -23.37 -15.68 -1.85
C GLU A 159 -21.98 -15.62 -2.46
N LEU A 160 -21.34 -16.77 -2.61
CA LEU A 160 -20.00 -16.92 -3.17
C LEU A 160 -20.10 -17.40 -4.61
N PHE A 161 -19.12 -17.02 -5.43
CA PHE A 161 -18.92 -17.61 -6.74
C PHE A 161 -18.61 -19.11 -6.58
N ASP A 162 -19.25 -19.96 -7.38
CA ASP A 162 -18.96 -21.39 -7.40
C ASP A 162 -17.60 -21.65 -8.09
N ASN A 163 -16.59 -21.90 -7.29
CA ASN A 163 -15.23 -22.21 -7.73
C ASN A 163 -14.92 -23.73 -7.75
N SER A 164 -15.93 -24.58 -7.61
CA SER A 164 -15.76 -26.04 -7.52
C SER A 164 -15.07 -26.69 -8.73
N ALA A 165 -15.04 -25.98 -9.86
CA ALA A 165 -14.27 -26.41 -11.04
C ALA A 165 -12.75 -26.27 -10.88
N TYR A 166 -12.28 -25.52 -9.87
CA TYR A 166 -10.86 -25.21 -9.64
C TYR A 166 -10.35 -25.69 -8.28
N TYR A 167 -11.20 -25.63 -7.25
CA TYR A 167 -10.83 -25.87 -5.86
C TYR A 167 -11.81 -26.78 -5.12
N THR A 168 -11.30 -27.46 -4.11
CA THR A 168 -12.12 -28.17 -3.13
C THR A 168 -12.60 -27.27 -2.01
N ASN A 169 -11.90 -26.15 -1.75
CA ASN A 169 -12.26 -25.17 -0.75
C ASN A 169 -13.19 -24.10 -1.36
N LYS A 170 -14.46 -24.06 -0.95
CA LYS A 170 -15.45 -23.10 -1.45
C LYS A 170 -15.11 -21.63 -1.20
N TYR A 171 -14.20 -21.33 -0.26
CA TYR A 171 -13.78 -19.96 0.05
C TYR A 171 -12.64 -19.47 -0.82
N ALA A 172 -11.90 -20.36 -1.48
CA ALA A 172 -10.75 -19.98 -2.28
C ALA A 172 -11.11 -18.96 -3.36
N TYR A 173 -10.10 -18.39 -3.99
CA TYR A 173 -10.26 -17.41 -5.05
C TYR A 173 -11.23 -17.87 -6.15
N ILE A 174 -11.83 -16.94 -6.86
CA ILE A 174 -12.92 -17.24 -7.81
C ILE A 174 -12.54 -18.19 -8.94
N TRP A 175 -11.27 -18.23 -9.38
CA TRP A 175 -10.82 -19.10 -10.47
C TRP A 175 -9.33 -19.46 -10.37
N GLY A 176 -8.96 -20.60 -10.95
CA GLY A 176 -7.59 -21.03 -11.12
C GLY A 176 -7.13 -20.88 -12.56
N TYR A 177 -5.83 -20.72 -12.75
CA TYR A 177 -5.18 -20.67 -14.04
C TYR A 177 -4.51 -22.03 -14.36
N GLY A 178 -4.91 -22.67 -15.46
CA GLY A 178 -4.37 -24.01 -15.79
C GLY A 178 -4.74 -25.04 -14.72
N ASN A 179 -3.84 -25.98 -14.47
CA ASN A 179 -4.09 -27.11 -13.58
C ASN A 179 -3.69 -26.81 -12.15
N ASP A 180 -3.68 -25.66 -11.59
CA ASP A 180 -3.38 -25.46 -10.15
C ASP A 180 -2.88 -24.05 -9.80
N THR A 181 -3.07 -23.06 -10.65
CA THR A 181 -2.62 -21.71 -10.38
C THR A 181 -3.79 -20.79 -10.05
N GLY A 182 -3.96 -20.53 -8.80
CA GLY A 182 -4.84 -19.51 -8.29
C GLY A 182 -4.07 -18.44 -7.54
N ALA A 183 -4.72 -17.84 -6.55
CA ALA A 183 -4.10 -17.00 -5.56
C ALA A 183 -4.77 -17.21 -4.21
N ASP A 184 -4.02 -17.04 -3.13
CA ASP A 184 -4.56 -16.98 -1.78
C ASP A 184 -5.22 -15.61 -1.53
N ALA A 185 -6.36 -15.41 -2.17
CA ALA A 185 -7.22 -14.24 -1.99
C ALA A 185 -8.66 -14.69 -1.82
N PRO A 186 -9.02 -15.35 -0.71
CA PRO A 186 -10.29 -16.01 -0.53
C PRO A 186 -11.45 -15.01 -0.63
N GLN A 187 -12.55 -15.46 -1.21
CA GLN A 187 -13.78 -14.70 -1.33
C GLN A 187 -14.39 -14.37 0.05
N ARG A 188 -14.13 -15.23 1.06
CA ARG A 188 -14.58 -15.11 2.43
C ARG A 188 -13.70 -15.94 3.36
N PHE A 189 -13.51 -15.48 4.59
CA PHE A 189 -12.68 -16.15 5.60
C PHE A 189 -13.50 -17.10 6.48
N GLY A 190 -14.05 -18.17 5.89
CA GLY A 190 -14.85 -19.18 6.59
C GLY A 190 -16.27 -18.74 6.96
N ASP A 191 -16.97 -19.55 7.75
CA ASP A 191 -18.39 -19.33 8.10
C ASP A 191 -18.62 -18.56 9.40
N SER A 192 -17.57 -18.36 10.20
CA SER A 192 -17.69 -17.76 11.53
C SER A 192 -17.02 -16.39 11.59
N SER A 193 -17.41 -15.60 12.58
CA SER A 193 -16.66 -14.41 12.98
C SER A 193 -15.29 -14.81 13.52
N PHE A 194 -14.31 -13.92 13.39
CA PHE A 194 -12.94 -14.21 13.83
C PHE A 194 -12.20 -12.97 14.32
N TRP A 195 -11.22 -13.21 15.16
CA TRP A 195 -10.24 -12.22 15.61
C TRP A 195 -8.95 -12.35 14.81
N THR A 196 -8.32 -11.23 14.54
CA THR A 196 -6.99 -11.17 13.95
C THR A 196 -6.09 -10.30 14.82
N PHE A 197 -4.92 -10.84 15.16
CA PHE A 197 -3.82 -10.06 15.73
C PHE A 197 -2.75 -9.85 14.66
N ASP A 198 -2.31 -8.62 14.54
CA ASP A 198 -1.21 -8.24 13.67
C ASP A 198 -0.21 -7.38 14.42
N TRP A 199 1.09 -7.62 14.20
CA TRP A 199 2.14 -6.80 14.81
C TRP A 199 2.17 -5.37 14.26
N GLY A 200 1.51 -5.12 13.12
CA GLY A 200 1.37 -3.80 12.52
C GLY A 200 2.73 -3.14 12.24
N ASP A 201 2.81 -1.84 12.48
CA ASP A 201 4.05 -1.08 12.27
C ASP A 201 5.05 -1.27 13.43
N THR A 202 5.37 -2.51 13.76
CA THR A 202 6.32 -2.83 14.84
C THR A 202 7.68 -3.16 14.27
N GLU A 203 8.73 -2.48 14.75
CA GLU A 203 10.10 -2.72 14.32
C GLU A 203 11.16 -2.26 15.31
N ALA A 204 12.35 -2.85 15.19
CA ALA A 204 13.60 -2.34 15.74
C ALA A 204 14.52 -1.95 14.57
N ARG A 205 14.98 -0.72 14.55
CA ARG A 205 15.80 -0.14 13.49
C ARG A 205 16.99 0.60 14.05
N TYR A 206 18.12 0.54 13.35
CA TYR A 206 19.26 1.38 13.61
C TYR A 206 19.60 2.21 12.39
N SER A 207 19.76 3.51 12.59
CA SER A 207 20.14 4.45 11.54
C SER A 207 21.45 5.16 11.90
N TRP A 208 22.37 5.15 10.96
CA TRP A 208 23.64 5.84 11.07
C TRP A 208 23.90 6.68 9.83
N LYS A 209 23.98 7.98 10.03
CA LYS A 209 23.95 8.94 8.92
C LYS A 209 22.67 8.76 8.11
N LYS A 210 22.74 8.35 6.87
CA LYS A 210 21.56 7.99 6.06
C LYS A 210 21.41 6.49 5.82
N LEU A 211 22.40 5.70 6.26
CA LEU A 211 22.30 4.23 6.23
C LEU A 211 21.35 3.77 7.33
N THR A 212 20.54 2.80 7.01
CA THR A 212 19.54 2.26 7.93
C THR A 212 19.40 0.74 7.76
N ALA A 213 19.18 0.03 8.86
CA ALA A 213 18.86 -1.38 8.86
C ALA A 213 17.80 -1.67 9.92
N GLY A 214 16.82 -2.49 9.59
CA GLY A 214 15.70 -2.76 10.48
C GLY A 214 15.20 -4.20 10.39
N PHE A 215 14.57 -4.63 11.47
CA PHE A 215 13.81 -5.88 11.53
C PHE A 215 12.46 -5.62 12.17
N GLY A 216 11.40 -6.05 11.51
CA GLY A 216 10.05 -5.86 12.02
C GLY A 216 8.98 -6.24 11.01
N THR A 217 7.78 -5.74 11.25
CA THR A 217 6.59 -6.04 10.44
C THR A 217 5.97 -4.82 9.76
N GLN A 218 6.53 -3.62 9.95
CA GLN A 218 5.91 -2.38 9.43
C GLN A 218 5.45 -2.51 7.97
N ALA A 219 4.33 -1.87 7.66
CA ALA A 219 3.81 -1.81 6.30
C ALA A 219 4.76 -1.03 5.37
N ILE A 220 4.83 -1.45 4.11
CA ILE A 220 5.57 -0.79 3.03
C ILE A 220 4.57 -0.23 2.02
N TRP A 221 4.80 0.99 1.56
CA TRP A 221 4.11 1.54 0.40
C TRP A 221 5.16 1.89 -0.65
N LEU A 222 5.08 1.25 -1.82
CA LEU A 222 6.02 1.49 -2.92
C LEU A 222 5.37 2.33 -4.02
N GLY A 223 6.07 3.39 -4.40
CA GLY A 223 5.66 4.23 -5.50
C GLY A 223 4.72 5.38 -5.11
N PRO A 224 4.39 6.22 -6.09
CA PRO A 224 3.60 7.45 -5.88
C PRO A 224 2.09 7.22 -5.92
N ALA A 225 1.61 6.02 -6.27
CA ALA A 225 0.19 5.73 -6.39
C ALA A 225 -0.55 6.08 -5.09
N PHE A 226 -1.70 6.72 -5.24
CA PHE A 226 -2.52 7.15 -4.13
C PHE A 226 -3.30 6.00 -3.50
N LEU A 227 -3.89 5.12 -4.32
CA LEU A 227 -4.79 4.07 -3.87
C LEU A 227 -4.32 2.66 -4.23
N ASN A 228 -3.76 2.48 -5.43
CA ASN A 228 -3.43 1.18 -6.01
C ASN A 228 -1.97 1.10 -6.49
N PRO A 229 -0.99 1.06 -5.58
CA PRO A 229 0.40 0.78 -5.97
C PRO A 229 0.52 -0.66 -6.45
N MET A 230 1.43 -0.92 -7.40
CA MET A 230 1.53 -2.22 -8.05
C MET A 230 2.07 -3.30 -7.12
N LEU A 231 3.11 -3.00 -6.35
CA LEU A 231 3.86 -4.04 -5.65
C LEU A 231 3.57 -4.08 -4.14
N HIS A 232 3.50 -2.95 -3.45
CA HIS A 232 3.26 -2.94 -2.01
C HIS A 232 2.37 -1.78 -1.58
N SER A 233 1.41 -2.11 -0.74
CA SER A 233 0.55 -1.20 0.00
C SER A 233 0.38 -1.70 1.44
N ASN A 234 -0.46 -1.06 2.21
CA ASN A 234 -0.94 -1.57 3.50
C ASN A 234 -2.25 -2.37 3.37
N ASN A 235 -2.55 -2.93 2.19
CA ASN A 235 -3.78 -3.70 1.98
C ASN A 235 -3.74 -5.08 2.64
N ALA A 236 -2.60 -5.76 2.60
CA ALA A 236 -2.43 -7.05 3.29
C ALA A 236 -2.01 -6.86 4.75
N ALA A 237 -2.26 -7.89 5.56
CA ALA A 237 -1.65 -8.01 6.88
C ALA A 237 -0.12 -7.91 6.79
N THR A 238 0.51 -7.37 7.82
CA THR A 238 1.97 -7.20 7.83
C THR A 238 2.69 -8.55 7.95
N TYR A 239 3.96 -8.58 7.56
CA TYR A 239 4.80 -9.78 7.60
C TYR A 239 6.20 -9.45 8.15
N PRO A 240 6.86 -10.40 8.84
CA PRO A 240 8.21 -10.18 9.36
C PRO A 240 9.21 -10.05 8.22
N LYS A 241 10.04 -9.03 8.30
CA LYS A 241 11.08 -8.74 7.31
C LYS A 241 12.30 -8.08 7.93
N PHE A 242 13.41 -8.27 7.28
CA PHE A 242 14.66 -7.54 7.49
C PHE A 242 14.92 -6.65 6.29
N ASP A 243 15.34 -5.43 6.52
CA ASP A 243 15.72 -4.51 5.46
C ASP A 243 17.02 -3.76 5.79
N ILE A 244 17.72 -3.34 4.72
CA ILE A 244 18.88 -2.48 4.79
C ILE A 244 18.89 -1.54 3.60
N GLY A 245 19.34 -0.30 3.79
CA GLY A 245 19.46 0.64 2.69
C GLY A 245 19.86 2.04 3.07
N LEU A 246 19.60 2.93 2.14
CA LEU A 246 19.89 4.35 2.23
C LEU A 246 18.58 5.13 2.20
N ARG A 247 18.33 5.94 3.22
CA ARG A 247 17.23 6.92 3.25
C ARG A 247 17.51 8.04 2.25
N LYS A 248 16.49 8.81 1.88
CA LYS A 248 16.60 9.98 0.99
C LYS A 248 17.86 10.79 1.35
N THR A 249 18.78 10.84 0.42
CA THR A 249 20.13 11.39 0.62
C THR A 249 20.52 12.27 -0.54
N GLU A 250 20.95 13.47 -0.24
CA GLU A 250 21.50 14.40 -1.21
C GLU A 250 22.87 13.94 -1.69
N ILE A 251 23.11 14.03 -3.00
CA ILE A 251 24.38 13.63 -3.62
C ILE A 251 25.09 14.85 -4.18
N HIS A 252 26.37 14.96 -3.84
CA HIS A 252 27.27 15.97 -4.39
C HIS A 252 28.39 15.31 -5.18
N ILE A 253 28.75 15.91 -6.33
CA ILE A 253 29.89 15.45 -7.09
C ILE A 253 31.18 15.75 -6.29
N PRO A 254 32.02 14.74 -6.02
CA PRO A 254 33.30 14.96 -5.36
C PRO A 254 34.12 16.03 -6.10
N HIS A 255 34.85 16.86 -5.36
CA HIS A 255 35.72 17.98 -5.81
C HIS A 255 34.97 19.23 -6.30
N THR A 256 33.83 19.12 -6.98
CA THR A 256 33.07 20.30 -7.43
C THR A 256 32.05 20.77 -6.42
N GLY A 257 31.57 19.87 -5.56
CA GLY A 257 30.49 20.13 -4.62
C GLY A 257 29.10 20.31 -5.27
N TRP A 258 28.96 20.05 -6.57
CA TRP A 258 27.69 20.22 -7.26
C TRP A 258 26.67 19.21 -6.76
N ASN A 259 25.55 19.72 -6.30
CA ASN A 259 24.39 18.89 -5.98
C ASN A 259 23.76 18.35 -7.28
N ILE A 260 23.68 17.03 -7.41
CA ILE A 260 23.07 16.36 -8.56
C ILE A 260 21.68 15.78 -8.24
N GLY A 261 21.22 15.94 -7.01
CA GLY A 261 19.89 15.49 -6.60
C GLY A 261 19.91 14.57 -5.39
N HIS A 262 18.83 13.82 -5.23
CA HIS A 262 18.67 12.88 -4.12
C HIS A 262 18.54 11.46 -4.63
N ILE A 263 19.07 10.51 -3.87
CA ILE A 263 18.82 9.08 -4.05
C ILE A 263 18.21 8.47 -2.81
N GLU A 264 17.52 7.37 -3.02
CA GLU A 264 17.00 6.47 -1.99
C GLU A 264 17.14 5.04 -2.50
N GLY A 265 17.42 4.10 -1.61
CA GLY A 265 17.48 2.68 -1.99
C GLY A 265 17.30 1.76 -0.81
N ARG A 266 16.59 0.65 -1.01
CA ARG A 266 16.33 -0.34 0.02
C ARG A 266 16.33 -1.75 -0.57
N ILE A 267 16.86 -2.69 0.21
CA ILE A 267 16.76 -4.12 -0.05
C ILE A 267 16.09 -4.74 1.18
N TRP A 268 15.14 -5.65 0.96
CA TRP A 268 14.51 -6.37 2.06
C TRP A 268 14.28 -7.84 1.75
N THR A 269 14.12 -8.62 2.78
CA THR A 269 13.65 -10.00 2.71
C THR A 269 12.59 -10.22 3.78
N GLY A 270 11.50 -10.86 3.42
CA GLY A 270 10.36 -11.10 4.28
C GLY A 270 9.82 -12.51 4.15
N TYR A 271 8.95 -12.88 5.08
CA TYR A 271 8.36 -14.19 5.19
C TYR A 271 6.83 -14.09 5.13
N LEU A 272 6.26 -14.58 4.03
CA LEU A 272 4.82 -14.57 3.78
C LEU A 272 4.17 -15.84 4.32
N THR A 273 2.90 -15.73 4.61
CA THR A 273 2.09 -16.84 5.11
C THR A 273 0.81 -16.93 4.30
N GLU A 274 0.48 -18.13 3.87
CA GLU A 274 -0.78 -18.46 3.20
C GLU A 274 -1.94 -18.52 4.20
N SER A 275 -3.13 -18.23 3.74
CA SER A 275 -4.34 -18.43 4.53
C SER A 275 -4.81 -19.89 4.46
N LYS A 276 -5.49 -20.35 5.48
CA LYS A 276 -6.13 -21.69 5.48
C LYS A 276 -7.36 -21.84 4.57
N TYR A 277 -7.62 -20.83 3.72
CA TYR A 277 -8.81 -20.78 2.86
C TYR A 277 -8.46 -20.87 1.37
N PHE A 278 -7.23 -21.22 1.05
CA PHE A 278 -6.77 -21.35 -0.32
C PHE A 278 -6.77 -22.83 -0.76
N ASP A 279 -5.77 -23.61 -0.37
CA ASP A 279 -5.66 -25.01 -0.71
C ASP A 279 -5.57 -25.91 0.56
N ASN A 280 -5.21 -27.17 0.40
CA ASN A 280 -5.04 -28.10 1.52
C ASN A 280 -3.59 -28.62 1.61
N ASP A 281 -2.63 -27.93 0.99
CA ASP A 281 -1.22 -28.32 0.98
C ASP A 281 -0.41 -27.47 1.96
N SER A 282 -0.20 -27.99 3.17
CA SER A 282 0.63 -27.31 4.18
C SER A 282 2.13 -27.27 3.83
N GLY A 283 2.55 -27.88 2.73
CA GLY A 283 3.94 -27.88 2.30
C GLY A 283 4.36 -26.59 1.57
N ASN A 284 3.40 -25.76 1.13
CA ASN A 284 3.62 -24.52 0.41
C ASN A 284 3.12 -23.27 1.16
N ASP A 285 2.62 -23.41 2.41
CA ASP A 285 2.04 -22.34 3.23
C ASP A 285 2.94 -21.10 3.44
N HIS A 286 4.23 -21.21 3.10
CA HIS A 286 5.20 -20.17 3.37
C HIS A 286 6.14 -19.91 2.20
N ASN A 287 6.22 -18.64 1.82
CA ASN A 287 7.12 -18.15 0.80
C ASN A 287 8.01 -17.03 1.33
N LEU A 288 9.19 -16.86 0.73
CA LEU A 288 10.02 -15.68 0.94
C LEU A 288 9.67 -14.63 -0.12
N ILE A 289 9.64 -13.39 0.29
CA ILE A 289 9.62 -12.23 -0.60
C ILE A 289 10.91 -11.45 -0.45
N HIS A 290 11.61 -11.26 -1.55
CA HIS A 290 12.78 -10.42 -1.63
C HIS A 290 12.44 -9.18 -2.42
N GLY A 291 12.78 -8.01 -1.89
CA GLY A 291 12.49 -6.76 -2.57
C GLY A 291 13.71 -5.88 -2.72
N PHE A 292 13.67 -5.05 -3.73
CA PHE A 292 14.65 -4.01 -4.01
C PHE A 292 13.91 -2.78 -4.52
N THR A 293 14.34 -1.61 -4.07
CA THR A 293 13.92 -0.32 -4.61
C THR A 293 15.12 0.60 -4.76
N PHE A 294 15.11 1.39 -5.82
CA PHE A 294 16.05 2.48 -6.03
C PHE A 294 15.34 3.66 -6.67
N SER A 295 15.59 4.86 -6.19
CA SER A 295 14.96 6.08 -6.70
C SER A 295 15.94 7.22 -6.79
N TYR A 296 15.66 8.11 -7.73
CA TYR A 296 16.47 9.28 -8.01
C TYR A 296 15.58 10.50 -8.29
N ALA A 297 15.89 11.60 -7.62
CA ALA A 297 15.27 12.90 -7.85
C ALA A 297 16.38 13.90 -8.27
N PRO A 298 16.47 14.25 -9.57
CA PRO A 298 17.54 15.08 -10.09
C PRO A 298 17.41 16.56 -9.66
N SER A 299 18.51 17.19 -9.27
CA SER A 299 18.50 18.61 -8.88
C SER A 299 18.19 19.57 -10.03
N PHE A 300 18.51 19.17 -11.27
CA PHE A 300 18.26 19.98 -12.47
C PHE A 300 16.78 19.95 -12.91
N LEU A 301 15.95 19.07 -12.32
CA LEU A 301 14.52 18.98 -12.57
C LEU A 301 13.78 18.89 -11.23
N PRO A 302 13.66 19.99 -10.48
CA PRO A 302 13.08 19.99 -9.15
C PRO A 302 11.63 19.47 -9.17
N GLY A 303 11.32 18.62 -8.20
CA GLY A 303 10.00 18.00 -8.06
C GLY A 303 9.82 16.71 -8.88
N PHE A 304 10.76 16.37 -9.77
CA PHE A 304 10.71 15.12 -10.53
C PHE A 304 11.41 13.98 -9.78
N THR A 305 10.76 12.82 -9.75
CA THR A 305 11.33 11.60 -9.15
C THR A 305 11.09 10.42 -10.08
N VAL A 306 12.07 9.56 -10.21
CA VAL A 306 11.93 8.25 -10.87
C VAL A 306 12.34 7.14 -9.92
N GLY A 307 11.71 5.99 -10.04
CA GLY A 307 11.99 4.82 -9.21
C GLY A 307 11.93 3.52 -10.00
N LEU A 308 12.67 2.55 -9.50
CA LEU A 308 12.67 1.17 -9.94
C LEU A 308 12.41 0.28 -8.72
N ASN A 309 11.42 -0.56 -8.78
CA ASN A 309 11.10 -1.55 -7.77
C ASN A 309 11.19 -2.96 -8.37
N ARG A 310 11.64 -3.90 -7.58
CA ARG A 310 11.60 -5.32 -7.88
C ARG A 310 11.15 -6.08 -6.66
N THR A 311 10.31 -7.09 -6.87
CA THR A 311 10.00 -8.11 -5.88
C THR A 311 10.19 -9.49 -6.49
N CYS A 312 10.58 -10.46 -5.68
CA CYS A 312 10.79 -11.82 -6.09
C CYS A 312 10.23 -12.75 -5.01
N LEU A 313 9.21 -13.52 -5.34
CA LEU A 313 8.65 -14.54 -4.49
C LEU A 313 9.33 -15.87 -4.79
N VAL A 314 9.72 -16.58 -3.76
CA VAL A 314 10.34 -17.90 -3.85
C VAL A 314 9.88 -18.79 -2.71
N LYS A 315 9.89 -20.09 -2.92
CA LYS A 315 9.61 -21.06 -1.84
C LYS A 315 10.56 -20.84 -0.67
N SER A 316 10.03 -20.93 0.55
CA SER A 316 10.82 -20.76 1.77
C SER A 316 11.88 -21.84 1.92
N SER A 317 13.13 -21.51 1.60
CA SER A 317 14.30 -22.36 1.79
C SER A 317 15.55 -21.53 2.00
N LYS A 318 16.58 -22.12 2.64
CA LYS A 318 17.88 -21.46 2.81
C LYS A 318 18.59 -21.18 1.48
N GLU A 319 18.39 -22.03 0.50
CA GLU A 319 18.99 -21.92 -0.84
C GLU A 319 18.43 -20.71 -1.59
N ASN A 320 17.18 -20.36 -1.35
CA ASN A 320 16.49 -19.27 -2.00
C ASN A 320 16.79 -17.89 -1.38
N LEU A 321 17.51 -17.83 -0.26
CA LEU A 321 18.00 -16.55 0.29
C LEU A 321 18.93 -15.80 -0.68
N LYS A 322 19.56 -16.49 -1.65
CA LYS A 322 20.38 -15.85 -2.69
C LYS A 322 19.64 -14.80 -3.51
N TYR A 323 18.31 -14.94 -3.65
CA TYR A 323 17.47 -14.02 -4.43
C TYR A 323 17.28 -12.63 -3.76
N VAL A 324 17.75 -12.45 -2.52
CA VAL A 324 17.83 -11.12 -1.89
C VAL A 324 18.75 -10.18 -2.66
N ILE A 325 19.75 -10.75 -3.36
CA ILE A 325 20.66 -9.98 -4.22
C ILE A 325 19.96 -9.78 -5.57
N PRO A 326 19.59 -8.54 -5.96
CA PRO A 326 18.77 -8.30 -7.14
C PRO A 326 19.51 -8.48 -8.47
N VAL A 327 20.81 -8.72 -8.43
CA VAL A 327 21.65 -8.82 -9.63
C VAL A 327 22.39 -10.16 -9.64
N GLY A 328 22.44 -10.83 -10.79
CA GLY A 328 23.21 -12.07 -10.98
C GLY A 328 22.48 -13.36 -10.63
N ASN A 329 21.29 -13.28 -10.08
CA ASN A 329 20.41 -14.44 -9.81
C ASN A 329 19.13 -14.40 -10.66
N ASN A 330 19.18 -13.70 -11.78
CA ASN A 330 18.10 -13.76 -12.76
C ASN A 330 18.17 -15.11 -13.40
N THR A 331 17.19 -15.90 -13.11
CA THR A 331 17.14 -17.24 -13.60
C THR A 331 16.79 -17.31 -15.05
N HIS A 332 17.12 -18.41 -15.58
CA HIS A 332 16.89 -18.72 -16.97
C HIS A 332 15.40 -18.98 -17.17
N VAL A 333 14.77 -18.12 -17.94
CA VAL A 333 13.39 -18.31 -18.39
C VAL A 333 13.27 -19.74 -18.99
N GLY A 334 12.48 -20.58 -18.32
CA GLY A 334 12.22 -21.96 -18.78
C GLY A 334 13.05 -23.05 -18.13
N GLU A 335 13.95 -22.79 -17.18
CA GLU A 335 14.58 -23.83 -16.38
C GLU A 335 13.64 -24.27 -15.24
N GLN A 336 13.34 -25.56 -15.22
CA GLN A 336 12.59 -26.24 -14.14
C GLN A 336 13.43 -26.22 -12.86
N GLY A 337 13.39 -25.19 -12.06
CA GLY A 337 14.27 -25.35 -10.95
C GLY A 337 13.97 -24.60 -9.69
N ALA A 338 13.81 -23.32 -9.74
CA ALA A 338 13.82 -22.55 -8.51
C ALA A 338 12.43 -22.16 -8.02
N GLY A 339 11.42 -22.14 -8.90
CA GLY A 339 10.08 -21.68 -8.52
C GLY A 339 10.15 -20.25 -8.00
N GLU A 340 10.42 -19.31 -8.88
CA GLU A 340 10.48 -17.89 -8.57
C GLU A 340 9.47 -17.12 -9.39
N ASP A 341 8.90 -16.10 -8.79
CA ASP A 341 7.96 -15.15 -9.38
C ASP A 341 8.55 -13.75 -9.22
N GLN A 342 8.97 -13.13 -10.30
CA GLN A 342 9.63 -11.83 -10.27
C GLN A 342 8.75 -10.75 -10.90
N LYS A 343 8.59 -9.65 -10.18
CA LYS A 343 7.83 -8.49 -10.63
C LYS A 343 8.68 -7.24 -10.55
N PHE A 344 8.51 -6.37 -11.54
CA PHE A 344 9.17 -5.07 -11.59
C PHE A 344 8.12 -3.97 -11.70
N SER A 345 8.40 -2.81 -11.12
CA SER A 345 7.68 -1.58 -11.44
C SER A 345 8.65 -0.41 -11.63
N PHE A 346 8.30 0.43 -12.60
CA PHE A 346 8.96 1.71 -12.86
C PHE A 346 8.00 2.81 -12.47
N THR A 347 8.46 3.74 -11.65
CA THR A 347 7.66 4.86 -11.17
C THR A 347 8.22 6.17 -11.69
N ALA A 348 7.32 7.11 -11.95
CA ALA A 348 7.65 8.50 -12.22
C ALA A 348 6.62 9.39 -11.54
N ASP A 349 7.10 10.45 -10.94
CA ASP A 349 6.30 11.43 -10.22
C ASP A 349 6.84 12.83 -10.51
N TYR A 350 5.96 13.77 -10.78
CA TYR A 350 6.33 15.16 -10.97
C TYR A 350 5.43 16.08 -10.16
N LEU A 351 5.99 16.60 -9.08
CA LEU A 351 5.37 17.51 -8.16
C LEU A 351 5.70 18.96 -8.53
N PHE A 352 4.68 19.80 -8.67
CA PHE A 352 4.78 21.24 -8.95
C PHE A 352 4.16 22.05 -7.79
N PRO A 353 4.87 22.26 -6.69
CA PRO A 353 4.32 22.90 -5.50
C PRO A 353 3.83 24.34 -5.74
N SER A 354 4.50 25.08 -6.62
CA SER A 354 4.14 26.47 -6.97
C SER A 354 2.74 26.64 -7.55
N VAL A 355 2.19 25.57 -8.11
CA VAL A 355 0.82 25.54 -8.66
C VAL A 355 -0.04 24.49 -7.97
N GLY A 356 0.48 23.80 -6.96
CA GLY A 356 -0.23 22.76 -6.23
C GLY A 356 -0.72 21.64 -7.14
N PHE A 357 0.15 21.11 -7.98
CA PHE A 357 -0.18 20.05 -8.94
C PHE A 357 0.85 18.92 -8.90
N GLU A 358 0.40 17.70 -9.01
CA GLU A 358 1.22 16.50 -9.14
C GLU A 358 0.65 15.60 -10.21
N ILE A 359 1.51 15.01 -11.02
CA ILE A 359 1.18 13.91 -11.92
C ILE A 359 2.13 12.76 -11.66
N TYR A 360 1.60 11.55 -11.59
CA TYR A 360 2.39 10.36 -11.32
C TYR A 360 1.95 9.17 -12.16
N GLY A 361 2.87 8.22 -12.32
CA GLY A 361 2.59 6.96 -12.96
C GLY A 361 3.49 5.84 -12.44
N GLU A 362 2.97 4.64 -12.52
CA GLU A 362 3.67 3.40 -12.26
C GLU A 362 3.35 2.41 -13.37
N ILE A 363 4.37 1.76 -13.92
CA ILE A 363 4.25 0.71 -14.92
C ILE A 363 4.84 -0.56 -14.33
N GLY A 364 4.01 -1.59 -14.20
CA GLY A 364 4.42 -2.90 -13.71
C GLY A 364 4.62 -3.88 -14.86
N THR A 365 5.56 -4.79 -14.70
CA THR A 365 5.78 -5.92 -15.60
C THR A 365 6.16 -7.16 -14.81
N ASP A 366 5.81 -8.32 -15.35
CA ASP A 366 6.14 -9.61 -14.78
C ASP A 366 7.34 -10.24 -15.50
N ASP A 367 7.85 -11.36 -15.02
CA ASP A 367 9.07 -12.02 -15.49
C ASP A 367 8.97 -12.64 -16.87
N TYR A 368 7.76 -12.84 -17.40
CA TYR A 368 7.54 -13.45 -18.70
C TYR A 368 7.77 -12.49 -19.87
N ALA A 369 8.63 -12.87 -20.79
CA ALA A 369 8.90 -12.14 -22.03
C ALA A 369 8.69 -13.02 -23.27
N PRO A 370 7.87 -12.62 -24.26
CA PRO A 370 7.61 -13.43 -25.44
C PRO A 370 8.88 -13.59 -26.28
N GLY A 371 9.19 -14.83 -26.64
CA GLY A 371 10.31 -15.17 -27.53
C GLY A 371 11.70 -15.03 -26.91
N GLY A 372 11.80 -15.14 -25.59
CA GLY A 372 13.04 -15.25 -24.84
C GLY A 372 13.71 -13.92 -24.47
N GLY A 373 13.69 -13.61 -23.19
CA GLY A 373 14.45 -12.54 -22.56
C GLY A 373 14.26 -11.14 -23.15
N PHE A 374 15.29 -10.33 -23.06
CA PHE A 374 15.28 -8.94 -23.49
C PHE A 374 14.84 -8.70 -24.94
N LYS A 375 15.16 -9.62 -25.84
CA LYS A 375 14.71 -9.55 -27.26
C LYS A 375 13.19 -9.64 -27.41
N GLY A 376 12.51 -10.33 -26.51
CA GLY A 376 11.05 -10.38 -26.46
C GLY A 376 10.46 -9.02 -26.14
N TYR A 377 10.96 -8.33 -25.12
CA TYR A 377 10.55 -6.98 -24.78
C TYR A 377 10.84 -5.96 -25.87
N GLN A 378 11.95 -6.09 -26.59
CA GLN A 378 12.25 -5.21 -27.73
C GLN A 378 11.21 -5.33 -28.85
N ARG A 379 10.59 -6.50 -29.04
CA ARG A 379 9.58 -6.73 -30.06
C ARG A 379 8.20 -6.29 -29.62
N TYR A 380 7.89 -6.43 -28.34
CA TYR A 380 6.59 -6.08 -27.78
C TYR A 380 6.76 -5.53 -26.35
N LEU A 381 7.06 -4.25 -26.26
CA LEU A 381 7.38 -3.56 -25.01
C LEU A 381 6.25 -3.64 -23.96
N THR A 382 4.99 -3.69 -24.41
CA THR A 382 3.82 -3.70 -23.53
C THR A 382 3.36 -5.09 -23.12
N HIS A 383 4.16 -6.13 -23.40
CA HIS A 383 3.84 -7.48 -22.95
C HIS A 383 3.88 -7.57 -21.42
N THR A 384 2.88 -8.22 -20.83
CA THR A 384 2.66 -8.33 -19.36
C THR A 384 2.60 -7.00 -18.60
N MET A 385 2.41 -5.89 -19.29
CA MET A 385 2.44 -4.57 -18.69
C MET A 385 1.11 -4.24 -18.01
N THR A 386 1.21 -3.79 -16.77
CA THR A 386 0.15 -3.19 -15.97
C THR A 386 0.50 -1.74 -15.66
N TYR A 387 -0.45 -0.90 -15.31
CA TYR A 387 -0.15 0.49 -15.02
C TYR A 387 -1.12 1.13 -14.03
N THR A 388 -0.59 2.10 -13.27
CA THR A 388 -1.35 3.05 -12.48
C THR A 388 -0.92 4.45 -12.89
N VAL A 389 -1.87 5.34 -13.18
CA VAL A 389 -1.60 6.75 -13.47
C VAL A 389 -2.54 7.61 -12.66
N GLY A 390 -2.06 8.75 -12.19
CA GLY A 390 -2.89 9.65 -11.41
C GLY A 390 -2.39 11.08 -11.41
N ALA A 391 -3.24 11.95 -10.89
CA ALA A 391 -2.92 13.36 -10.72
C ALA A 391 -3.61 13.91 -9.47
N LYS A 392 -2.98 14.90 -8.84
CA LYS A 392 -3.51 15.65 -7.71
C LYS A 392 -3.47 17.14 -8.01
N LYS A 393 -4.47 17.87 -7.56
CA LYS A 393 -4.55 19.32 -7.70
C LYS A 393 -5.10 19.97 -6.46
N SER A 394 -4.32 20.87 -5.85
CA SER A 394 -4.78 21.71 -4.75
C SER A 394 -5.56 22.91 -5.27
N ILE A 395 -6.59 23.30 -4.54
CA ILE A 395 -7.45 24.46 -4.84
C ILE A 395 -7.71 25.22 -3.53
N THR A 396 -7.39 26.49 -3.51
CA THR A 396 -7.75 27.36 -2.37
C THR A 396 -9.22 27.77 -2.50
N ILE A 397 -10.03 27.38 -1.52
CA ILE A 397 -11.45 27.77 -1.46
C ILE A 397 -11.59 29.14 -0.78
N SER A 398 -10.91 29.35 0.35
CA SER A 398 -10.93 30.60 1.09
C SER A 398 -9.69 30.73 1.96
N GLU A 399 -8.84 31.70 1.66
CA GLU A 399 -7.68 32.02 2.50
C GLU A 399 -8.10 32.60 3.85
N GLU A 400 -9.11 33.48 3.86
CA GLU A 400 -9.63 34.10 5.08
C GLU A 400 -10.10 33.06 6.11
N LYS A 401 -10.84 32.04 5.62
CA LYS A 401 -11.35 30.96 6.47
C LYS A 401 -10.39 29.78 6.59
N LYS A 402 -9.23 29.86 5.94
CA LYS A 402 -8.25 28.77 5.86
C LYS A 402 -8.91 27.45 5.39
N ILE A 403 -9.63 27.50 4.28
CA ILE A 403 -10.28 26.34 3.68
C ILE A 403 -9.59 26.04 2.34
N TYR A 404 -9.07 24.84 2.23
CA TYR A 404 -8.37 24.35 1.04
C TYR A 404 -9.01 23.05 0.58
N SER A 405 -8.78 22.70 -0.67
CA SER A 405 -9.23 21.42 -1.20
C SER A 405 -8.18 20.79 -2.10
N GLU A 406 -8.37 19.52 -2.33
CA GLU A 406 -7.54 18.68 -3.19
C GLU A 406 -8.45 17.83 -4.06
N LEU A 407 -8.18 17.79 -5.35
CA LEU A 407 -8.79 16.86 -6.29
C LEU A 407 -7.77 15.79 -6.64
N ILE A 408 -8.14 14.53 -6.49
CA ILE A 408 -7.29 13.37 -6.75
C ILE A 408 -7.98 12.50 -7.79
N PHE A 409 -7.26 12.13 -8.85
CA PHE A 409 -7.70 11.16 -9.85
C PHE A 409 -6.67 10.04 -9.94
N GLU A 410 -7.13 8.78 -9.96
CA GLU A 410 -6.28 7.62 -10.23
C GLU A 410 -6.98 6.62 -11.15
N TRP A 411 -6.25 6.13 -12.13
CA TRP A 411 -6.62 5.03 -13.00
C TRP A 411 -5.61 3.90 -12.85
N ASN A 412 -6.10 2.75 -12.44
CA ASN A 412 -5.31 1.51 -12.33
C ASN A 412 -5.81 0.49 -13.34
N ASN A 413 -4.89 -0.21 -14.00
CA ASN A 413 -5.18 -1.32 -14.88
C ASN A 413 -4.16 -2.43 -14.67
N THR A 414 -4.64 -3.56 -14.19
CA THR A 414 -3.86 -4.78 -13.95
C THR A 414 -4.33 -5.95 -14.82
N GLU A 415 -5.10 -5.67 -15.86
CA GLU A 415 -5.57 -6.67 -16.82
C GLU A 415 -4.40 -7.23 -17.64
N MET A 416 -4.62 -8.39 -18.23
CA MET A 416 -3.72 -8.95 -19.24
C MET A 416 -3.47 -7.93 -20.34
N SER A 417 -2.24 -7.91 -20.82
CA SER A 417 -1.87 -7.08 -21.97
C SER A 417 -2.58 -7.53 -23.24
N GLN A 418 -2.62 -6.67 -24.25
CA GLN A 418 -3.36 -6.92 -25.51
C GLN A 418 -2.96 -8.18 -26.27
N ASN A 419 -1.78 -8.73 -26.01
CA ASN A 419 -1.31 -9.95 -26.64
C ASN A 419 -1.70 -11.23 -25.87
N TYR A 420 -2.62 -11.17 -24.91
CA TYR A 420 -3.11 -12.32 -24.14
C TYR A 420 -3.58 -13.49 -25.02
N GLN A 421 -3.99 -13.21 -26.27
CA GLN A 421 -4.35 -14.23 -27.24
C GLN A 421 -3.18 -15.15 -27.63
N LEU A 422 -1.95 -14.66 -27.51
CA LEU A 422 -0.73 -15.42 -27.78
C LEU A 422 -0.23 -16.19 -26.55
N VAL A 423 -0.55 -15.69 -25.38
CA VAL A 423 -0.13 -16.25 -24.09
C VAL A 423 -1.35 -16.27 -23.18
N GLY A 424 -2.26 -17.20 -23.46
CA GLY A 424 -3.53 -17.26 -22.74
C GLY A 424 -3.36 -17.45 -21.24
N GLY A 425 -4.13 -16.68 -20.46
CA GLY A 425 -4.31 -16.90 -19.05
C GLY A 425 -3.25 -16.32 -18.12
N TYR A 426 -2.34 -15.51 -18.62
CA TYR A 426 -1.32 -14.84 -17.82
C TYR A 426 -1.91 -13.69 -16.99
N SER A 427 -1.53 -13.59 -15.73
CA SER A 427 -1.96 -12.49 -14.84
C SER A 427 -0.85 -12.10 -13.87
N PHE A 428 -0.66 -10.80 -13.68
CA PHE A 428 0.38 -10.20 -12.86
C PHE A 428 0.40 -10.68 -11.38
N GLY A 429 -0.74 -11.03 -10.81
CA GLY A 429 -0.87 -11.48 -9.41
C GLY A 429 -0.65 -12.98 -9.19
N PHE A 430 -0.39 -13.76 -10.23
CA PHE A 430 -0.43 -15.23 -10.20
C PHE A 430 0.84 -15.84 -10.76
N HIS A 431 1.21 -17.02 -10.25
CA HIS A 431 2.34 -17.77 -10.78
C HIS A 431 2.13 -19.27 -10.63
N TYR A 432 2.52 -20.05 -11.64
CA TYR A 432 2.27 -21.51 -11.67
C TYR A 432 3.12 -22.33 -10.68
N GLN A 433 4.21 -21.79 -10.17
CA GLN A 433 5.08 -22.45 -9.18
C GLN A 433 4.94 -21.88 -7.77
N ILE A 434 4.54 -20.62 -7.65
CA ILE A 434 4.27 -19.94 -6.38
C ILE A 434 2.75 -19.73 -6.29
N THR A 435 2.05 -20.83 -6.01
CA THR A 435 0.58 -20.90 -6.10
C THR A 435 -0.15 -19.99 -5.12
N GLN A 436 0.49 -19.60 -4.00
CA GLN A 436 -0.01 -18.57 -3.12
C GLN A 436 -0.33 -17.27 -3.87
N GLY A 437 0.37 -16.98 -4.97
CA GLY A 437 0.27 -15.71 -5.68
C GLY A 437 0.82 -14.53 -4.88
N TYR A 438 0.54 -13.30 -5.33
CA TYR A 438 1.10 -12.09 -4.76
C TYR A 438 0.32 -11.58 -3.54
N THR A 439 0.25 -12.42 -2.50
CA THR A 439 -0.61 -12.22 -1.33
C THR A 439 0.12 -12.49 -0.01
N ASN A 440 -0.49 -12.07 1.09
CA ASN A 440 -0.13 -12.46 2.44
C ASN A 440 -1.40 -12.61 3.28
N ARG A 441 -1.56 -13.76 3.96
CA ARG A 441 -2.72 -14.09 4.79
C ARG A 441 -4.06 -13.86 4.10
N GLY A 442 -4.15 -14.19 2.82
CA GLY A 442 -5.38 -14.09 2.05
C GLY A 442 -5.70 -12.69 1.49
N GLN A 443 -4.75 -11.77 1.51
CA GLN A 443 -4.93 -10.41 1.01
C GLN A 443 -3.80 -10.02 0.05
N TRP A 444 -4.12 -9.23 -1.00
CA TRP A 444 -3.17 -8.75 -1.99
C TRP A 444 -2.12 -7.82 -1.37
N LEU A 445 -0.85 -8.02 -1.71
CA LEU A 445 0.27 -7.20 -1.21
C LEU A 445 0.32 -5.79 -1.81
N GLY A 446 -0.08 -5.64 -3.07
CA GLY A 446 -0.09 -4.37 -3.79
C GLY A 446 -1.48 -3.76 -3.88
N SER A 447 -2.02 -3.66 -5.10
CA SER A 447 -3.33 -3.08 -5.34
C SER A 447 -4.44 -3.78 -4.56
N GLY A 448 -5.18 -3.04 -3.76
CA GLY A 448 -6.25 -3.59 -2.92
C GLY A 448 -7.46 -4.11 -3.69
N ILE A 449 -7.63 -3.69 -4.94
CA ILE A 449 -8.65 -4.27 -5.84
C ILE A 449 -8.23 -5.61 -6.44
N GLY A 450 -7.00 -6.06 -6.17
CA GLY A 450 -6.42 -7.27 -6.77
C GLY A 450 -5.83 -7.03 -8.16
N TYR A 451 -5.53 -8.14 -8.82
CA TYR A 451 -4.94 -8.14 -10.16
C TYR A 451 -5.87 -8.80 -11.17
N GLY A 452 -5.75 -8.38 -12.42
CA GLY A 452 -6.59 -8.89 -13.50
C GLY A 452 -7.83 -8.04 -13.79
N GLY A 453 -7.89 -6.84 -13.24
CA GLY A 453 -8.99 -5.90 -13.42
C GLY A 453 -8.52 -4.46 -13.64
N ASN A 454 -9.46 -3.53 -13.59
CA ASN A 454 -9.18 -2.10 -13.70
C ASN A 454 -10.05 -1.27 -12.75
N SER A 455 -9.58 -0.08 -12.40
CA SER A 455 -10.36 0.88 -11.61
C SER A 455 -10.11 2.32 -12.04
N GLN A 456 -11.11 3.15 -11.81
CA GLN A 456 -11.04 4.61 -11.91
C GLN A 456 -11.58 5.18 -10.59
N HIS A 457 -10.81 6.06 -9.99
CA HIS A 457 -11.12 6.72 -8.72
C HIS A 457 -10.99 8.22 -8.85
N LEU A 458 -11.98 8.95 -8.38
CA LEU A 458 -11.96 10.40 -8.27
C LEU A 458 -12.34 10.76 -6.85
N GLU A 459 -11.51 11.57 -6.21
CA GLU A 459 -11.75 12.02 -4.85
C GLU A 459 -11.57 13.53 -4.74
N TYR A 460 -12.46 14.19 -4.00
CA TYR A 460 -12.41 15.59 -3.67
C TYR A 460 -12.35 15.76 -2.16
N ARG A 461 -11.24 16.27 -1.65
CA ARG A 461 -10.96 16.51 -0.24
C ARG A 461 -11.06 17.98 0.10
N ILE A 462 -11.65 18.31 1.22
CA ILE A 462 -11.74 19.66 1.76
C ILE A 462 -11.08 19.65 3.14
N TYR A 463 -10.09 20.51 3.32
CA TYR A 463 -9.38 20.71 4.57
C TYR A 463 -9.80 22.04 5.20
N TYR A 464 -10.13 22.02 6.48
CA TYR A 464 -10.53 23.18 7.25
C TYR A 464 -9.96 23.10 8.68
N PRO A 465 -9.94 24.20 9.48
CA PRO A 465 -9.25 24.21 10.78
C PRO A 465 -9.69 23.15 11.79
N LYS A 466 -10.90 22.64 11.65
CA LYS A 466 -11.48 21.62 12.55
C LYS A 466 -11.50 20.20 11.96
N GLY A 467 -10.86 19.98 10.83
CA GLY A 467 -10.82 18.65 10.24
C GLY A 467 -10.81 18.65 8.73
N SER A 468 -11.31 17.56 8.15
CA SER A 468 -11.43 17.38 6.70
C SER A 468 -12.69 16.62 6.34
N THR A 469 -13.14 16.80 5.12
CA THR A 469 -14.19 16.01 4.51
C THR A 469 -13.75 15.61 3.12
N PHE A 470 -13.89 14.35 2.76
CA PHE A 470 -13.68 13.91 1.41
C PHE A 470 -14.93 13.25 0.82
N LEU A 471 -15.07 13.40 -0.48
CA LEU A 471 -16.10 12.81 -1.31
C LEU A 471 -15.40 11.98 -2.38
N CYS A 472 -15.79 10.74 -2.56
CA CYS A 472 -15.22 9.90 -3.60
C CYS A 472 -16.31 9.29 -4.50
N ILE A 473 -15.93 9.06 -5.74
CA ILE A 473 -16.68 8.28 -6.71
C ILE A 473 -15.70 7.42 -7.49
N GLY A 474 -16.08 6.20 -7.77
CA GLY A 474 -15.23 5.34 -8.56
C GLY A 474 -15.95 4.17 -9.17
N ARG A 475 -15.20 3.50 -10.02
CA ARG A 475 -15.61 2.27 -10.67
C ARG A 475 -14.47 1.27 -10.58
N ASN A 476 -14.82 0.02 -10.35
CA ASN A 476 -13.90 -1.09 -10.26
C ASN A 476 -14.48 -2.28 -11.03
N ASN A 477 -13.71 -2.83 -11.98
CA ASN A 477 -14.01 -4.09 -12.65
C ASN A 477 -12.96 -5.11 -12.22
N PRO A 478 -13.21 -5.90 -11.19
CA PRO A 478 -12.29 -6.94 -10.78
C PRO A 478 -12.31 -8.12 -11.74
N ASP A 479 -11.22 -8.87 -11.80
CA ASP A 479 -11.14 -10.20 -12.41
C ASP A 479 -11.56 -10.29 -13.89
N ASN A 480 -11.38 -9.23 -14.67
CA ASN A 480 -11.65 -9.25 -16.11
C ASN A 480 -10.84 -10.35 -16.84
N ASN A 481 -9.64 -10.65 -16.32
CA ASN A 481 -8.81 -11.73 -16.84
C ASN A 481 -9.50 -13.09 -16.81
N TYR A 482 -10.36 -13.35 -15.80
CA TYR A 482 -11.20 -14.55 -15.75
C TYR A 482 -12.10 -14.65 -16.98
N ILE A 483 -12.75 -13.55 -17.34
CA ILE A 483 -13.65 -13.50 -18.49
C ILE A 483 -12.89 -13.66 -19.79
N TYR A 484 -11.74 -13.00 -19.93
CA TYR A 484 -10.87 -13.14 -21.11
C TYR A 484 -10.37 -14.57 -21.28
N ALA A 485 -9.91 -15.22 -20.22
CA ALA A 485 -9.45 -16.61 -20.26
C ALA A 485 -10.57 -17.58 -20.66
N LYS A 486 -11.79 -17.38 -20.18
CA LYS A 486 -12.96 -18.17 -20.58
C LYS A 486 -13.32 -17.96 -22.04
N ALA A 487 -13.29 -16.72 -22.51
CA ALA A 487 -13.63 -16.37 -23.89
C ALA A 487 -12.65 -16.98 -24.89
N ILE A 488 -11.33 -16.94 -24.60
CA ILE A 488 -10.28 -17.50 -25.47
C ILE A 488 -10.44 -19.02 -25.64
N ASN A 489 -10.77 -19.72 -24.56
CA ASN A 489 -10.86 -21.18 -24.55
C ASN A 489 -12.15 -21.71 -25.19
N SER A 490 -13.08 -20.86 -25.59
CA SER A 490 -14.31 -21.26 -26.25
C SER A 490 -14.19 -21.08 -27.77
N ASN A 491 -14.15 -22.17 -28.52
CA ASN A 491 -13.91 -22.23 -29.98
C ASN A 491 -15.16 -21.90 -30.84
N THR A 492 -16.13 -21.08 -30.38
CA THR A 492 -17.35 -20.83 -31.14
C THR A 492 -17.65 -19.34 -31.34
N ASN A 493 -18.28 -18.98 -32.43
CA ASN A 493 -18.76 -17.62 -32.73
C ASN A 493 -19.81 -17.12 -31.70
N GLU A 494 -20.32 -17.96 -30.84
CA GLU A 494 -21.25 -17.65 -29.75
C GLU A 494 -20.56 -17.07 -28.51
N THR A 495 -19.24 -17.18 -28.47
CA THR A 495 -18.39 -16.76 -27.33
C THR A 495 -18.56 -15.30 -27.00
N GLU A 496 -18.54 -14.42 -28.01
CA GLU A 496 -18.64 -12.98 -27.82
C GLU A 496 -19.95 -12.59 -27.14
N ILE A 497 -21.06 -13.18 -27.57
CA ILE A 497 -22.38 -12.91 -27.00
C ILE A 497 -22.49 -13.49 -25.58
N LYS A 498 -21.95 -14.68 -25.36
CA LYS A 498 -22.02 -15.39 -24.09
C LYS A 498 -21.23 -14.67 -22.98
N TYR A 499 -20.01 -14.22 -23.25
CA TYR A 499 -19.12 -13.64 -22.26
C TYR A 499 -19.15 -12.12 -22.17
N SER A 500 -19.64 -11.40 -23.17
CA SER A 500 -19.74 -9.95 -23.16
C SER A 500 -20.56 -9.36 -22.00
N HIS A 501 -21.40 -10.18 -21.35
CA HIS A 501 -22.23 -9.79 -20.23
C HIS A 501 -21.74 -10.36 -18.87
N ALA A 502 -20.64 -11.12 -18.88
CA ALA A 502 -20.14 -11.81 -17.68
C ALA A 502 -19.31 -10.92 -16.75
N PHE A 503 -18.89 -9.73 -17.19
CA PHE A 503 -18.09 -8.83 -16.40
C PHE A 503 -18.83 -8.37 -15.13
N LYS A 504 -18.08 -8.35 -14.03
CA LYS A 504 -18.50 -7.71 -12.78
C LYS A 504 -18.08 -6.25 -12.79
N ALA A 505 -18.91 -5.37 -12.27
CA ALA A 505 -18.56 -3.97 -12.08
C ALA A 505 -19.07 -3.47 -10.72
N ASN A 506 -18.23 -2.79 -9.98
CA ASN A 506 -18.60 -2.09 -8.77
C ASN A 506 -18.56 -0.59 -9.04
N TYR A 507 -19.65 0.13 -8.78
CA TYR A 507 -19.72 1.59 -8.81
C TYR A 507 -19.95 2.07 -7.40
N TYR A 508 -19.05 2.88 -6.88
CA TYR A 508 -19.15 3.38 -5.53
C TYR A 508 -19.10 4.89 -5.47
N PHE A 509 -19.77 5.45 -4.49
CA PHE A 509 -19.58 6.81 -4.05
C PHE A 509 -19.60 6.85 -2.54
N GLY A 510 -18.82 7.72 -1.94
CA GLY A 510 -18.68 7.81 -0.50
C GLY A 510 -18.38 9.23 -0.03
N ALA A 511 -18.64 9.43 1.25
CA ALA A 511 -18.27 10.64 1.97
C ALA A 511 -17.76 10.25 3.35
N THR A 512 -16.61 10.81 3.73
CA THR A 512 -16.05 10.63 5.08
C THR A 512 -15.61 11.97 5.64
N THR A 513 -15.91 12.23 6.89
CA THR A 513 -15.55 13.46 7.60
C THR A 513 -14.78 13.13 8.87
N THR A 514 -13.61 13.73 9.02
CA THR A 514 -12.85 13.75 10.27
C THR A 514 -13.03 15.11 10.95
N TYR A 515 -13.40 15.10 12.21
CA TYR A 515 -13.59 16.33 13.00
C TYR A 515 -12.74 16.30 14.28
N PHE A 516 -11.95 17.34 14.50
CA PHE A 516 -11.16 17.53 15.73
C PHE A 516 -12.04 18.11 16.83
N ILE A 517 -12.53 17.24 17.70
CA ILE A 517 -13.36 17.62 18.86
C ILE A 517 -12.51 18.44 19.84
N THR A 518 -11.28 18.00 20.08
CA THR A 518 -10.25 18.74 20.80
C THR A 518 -8.92 18.60 20.06
N LYS A 519 -7.87 19.31 20.47
CA LYS A 519 -6.53 19.15 19.91
C LYS A 519 -5.96 17.71 20.01
N ASN A 520 -6.49 16.93 20.95
CA ASN A 520 -6.05 15.56 21.23
C ASN A 520 -7.03 14.48 20.76
N PHE A 521 -8.27 14.85 20.44
CA PHE A 521 -9.31 13.87 20.16
C PHE A 521 -10.06 14.21 18.88
N SER A 522 -10.17 13.23 17.98
CA SER A 522 -10.94 13.33 16.75
C SER A 522 -11.92 12.18 16.60
N ALA A 523 -12.97 12.44 15.87
CA ALA A 523 -13.92 11.45 15.38
C ALA A 523 -13.96 11.51 13.86
N THR A 524 -13.96 10.36 13.22
CA THR A 524 -14.17 10.19 11.78
C THR A 524 -15.47 9.42 11.59
N ALA A 525 -16.34 9.90 10.72
CA ALA A 525 -17.56 9.20 10.33
C ALA A 525 -17.72 9.22 8.82
N GLY A 526 -18.10 8.10 8.24
CA GLY A 526 -18.26 7.96 6.81
C GLY A 526 -19.42 7.04 6.41
N ALA A 527 -19.86 7.21 5.18
CA ALA A 527 -20.80 6.31 4.52
C ALA A 527 -20.44 6.20 3.04
N ALA A 528 -20.56 5.00 2.50
CA ALA A 528 -20.44 4.75 1.08
C ALA A 528 -21.56 3.85 0.58
N PHE A 529 -21.95 4.08 -0.66
CA PHE A 529 -22.84 3.21 -1.42
C PHE A 529 -22.05 2.53 -2.52
N ASP A 530 -22.18 1.22 -2.62
CA ASP A 530 -21.53 0.38 -3.62
C ASP A 530 -22.60 -0.41 -4.40
N LEU A 531 -22.74 -0.11 -5.68
CA LEU A 531 -23.55 -0.84 -6.63
C LEU A 531 -22.71 -1.91 -7.31
N ILE A 532 -22.92 -3.17 -6.94
CA ILE A 532 -22.23 -4.31 -7.52
C ILE A 532 -23.12 -4.93 -8.60
N ILE A 533 -22.68 -4.84 -9.84
CA ILE A 533 -23.35 -5.42 -11.00
C ILE A 533 -22.72 -6.78 -11.28
N ASN A 534 -23.53 -7.78 -11.54
CA ASN A 534 -23.14 -9.15 -11.83
C ASN A 534 -22.11 -9.72 -10.81
N PRO A 535 -22.48 -9.79 -9.52
CA PRO A 535 -21.55 -10.15 -8.44
C PRO A 535 -20.90 -11.53 -8.59
N LEU A 536 -21.56 -12.45 -9.30
CA LEU A 536 -21.14 -13.85 -9.46
C LEU A 536 -20.67 -14.19 -10.87
N TYR A 537 -20.35 -13.19 -11.71
CA TYR A 537 -19.87 -13.40 -13.08
C TYR A 537 -20.80 -14.28 -13.92
N ASN A 538 -22.11 -14.12 -13.74
CA ASN A 538 -23.13 -14.92 -14.45
C ASN A 538 -23.03 -14.66 -15.97
N ILE A 539 -23.04 -15.76 -16.71
CA ILE A 539 -23.07 -15.77 -18.17
C ILE A 539 -24.55 -15.74 -18.60
N ARG A 540 -24.89 -15.03 -19.65
CA ARG A 540 -26.24 -15.14 -20.23
C ARG A 540 -26.42 -16.51 -20.86
N ASN A 541 -27.61 -17.10 -20.66
CA ASN A 541 -28.01 -18.29 -21.39
C ASN A 541 -28.26 -17.97 -22.87
N GLU A 542 -28.50 -19.00 -23.70
CA GLU A 542 -28.78 -18.85 -25.13
C GLU A 542 -30.03 -17.98 -25.40
N ASP A 543 -30.96 -17.94 -24.46
CA ASP A 543 -32.19 -17.12 -24.54
C ASP A 543 -31.98 -15.65 -24.15
N LYS A 544 -30.73 -15.23 -23.87
CA LYS A 544 -30.33 -13.88 -23.39
C LYS A 544 -30.93 -13.50 -22.02
N GLU A 545 -31.43 -14.45 -21.29
CA GLU A 545 -31.88 -14.23 -19.91
C GLU A 545 -30.67 -14.29 -18.98
N THR A 546 -30.58 -13.34 -18.07
CA THR A 546 -29.57 -13.34 -17.04
C THR A 546 -29.93 -14.35 -15.97
N VAL A 547 -29.00 -15.24 -15.66
CA VAL A 547 -29.19 -16.26 -14.61
C VAL A 547 -28.66 -15.70 -13.31
N GLY A 548 -29.54 -15.52 -12.34
CA GLY A 548 -29.20 -15.09 -10.98
C GLY A 548 -29.43 -13.61 -10.67
N ASN A 549 -28.95 -13.17 -9.53
CA ASN A 549 -29.16 -11.83 -9.02
C ASN A 549 -28.19 -10.85 -9.71
N ASP A 550 -28.73 -9.97 -10.54
CA ASP A 550 -27.91 -9.10 -11.40
C ASP A 550 -27.18 -7.99 -10.67
N GLN A 551 -27.64 -7.60 -9.48
CA GLN A 551 -26.99 -6.54 -8.73
C GLN A 551 -27.18 -6.64 -7.23
N ILE A 552 -26.23 -6.09 -6.51
CA ILE A 552 -26.26 -5.90 -5.06
C ILE A 552 -26.12 -4.41 -4.77
N ASN A 553 -27.03 -3.87 -3.97
CA ASN A 553 -26.91 -2.54 -3.39
C ASN A 553 -26.31 -2.69 -1.99
N ASN A 554 -25.05 -2.35 -1.83
CA ASN A 554 -24.32 -2.44 -0.57
C ASN A 554 -24.12 -1.06 0.04
N TRP A 555 -24.36 -0.93 1.33
CA TRP A 555 -24.03 0.25 2.11
C TRP A 555 -22.89 -0.08 3.06
N HIS A 556 -21.92 0.79 3.09
CA HIS A 556 -20.83 0.82 4.05
C HIS A 556 -20.99 2.02 4.97
N PHE A 557 -20.78 1.81 6.26
CA PHE A 557 -20.74 2.86 7.28
C PHE A 557 -19.49 2.68 8.10
N GLU A 558 -18.83 3.78 8.47
CA GLU A 558 -17.64 3.76 9.29
C GLU A 558 -17.68 4.80 10.41
N LEU A 559 -17.02 4.49 11.52
CA LEU A 559 -16.79 5.38 12.64
C LEU A 559 -15.42 5.07 13.24
N ALA A 560 -14.54 6.06 13.29
CA ALA A 560 -13.28 5.95 14.02
C ALA A 560 -13.17 7.02 15.11
N LEU A 561 -12.62 6.62 16.25
CA LEU A 561 -12.30 7.52 17.35
C LEU A 561 -10.80 7.43 17.60
N LYS A 562 -10.11 8.56 17.54
CA LYS A 562 -8.66 8.62 17.71
C LYS A 562 -8.28 9.63 18.79
N TYR A 563 -7.47 9.17 19.72
CA TYR A 563 -6.86 10.01 20.74
C TYR A 563 -5.38 10.20 20.46
N ARG A 564 -4.88 11.43 20.60
CA ARG A 564 -3.48 11.82 20.39
C ARG A 564 -2.91 12.32 21.71
N LEU A 565 -1.81 11.71 22.14
CA LEU A 565 -1.13 12.07 23.39
C LEU A 565 0.01 13.06 23.14
#